data_40d02e0e91d0a6554ab508af0f0d2119
#
_entry.id   40d02e0e91d0a6554ab508af0f0d2119
#
_cell.length_a   1.000
_cell.length_b   1.000
_cell.length_c   1.000
_cell.angle_alpha   90.00
_cell.angle_beta   90.00
_cell.angle_gamma   90.00
#
_symmetry.space_group_name_H-M   'P 1'
#
loop_
_entity.id
_entity.type
_entity.pdbx_description
1 polymer ?
#
loop_
_entity_poly.entity_id
_entity_poly.type
_entity_poly.pdbx_seq_one_letter_code
_entity_poly.pdbx_strand_id
1 'polypeptide(L)'
;MVSSTAPNLRLTVIGVIGDTMNRGLALPPLPQLTALFRQIPDLNYGFKNLMVRTALDPLQLAPSIRQQLHLLDANLPFAEVSSMDDIMQQQTSDRRYTTALLILFAVFGLGLAAMGVYGVVSYVVIQRTSEIGLRMALGAQRRGILWLVLKQGLGMAVVGTAVGLASAWILRRTVAELVFGISPADPATFGAAAFVLIGFAVFASLLPARRATKVDPIVALRYE
;
A
#
# COMPACT_ATOMS: atom_id res chain seq x y z
N MET A 1 37.15 -0.06 -16.76
CA MET A 1 36.74 0.62 -15.54
C MET A 1 37.81 0.38 -14.48
N VAL A 2 38.46 1.42 -14.00
CA VAL A 2 39.48 1.32 -12.96
C VAL A 2 38.73 1.47 -11.62
N SER A 3 38.84 0.46 -10.75
CA SER A 3 38.26 0.57 -9.40
C SER A 3 39.07 1.64 -8.64
N SER A 4 38.37 2.62 -8.05
CA SER A 4 38.99 3.68 -7.26
C SER A 4 39.69 3.16 -5.99
N THR A 5 39.42 1.92 -5.61
CA THR A 5 39.96 1.29 -4.38
C THR A 5 41.21 0.45 -4.62
N ALA A 6 41.51 0.12 -5.88
CA ALA A 6 42.73 -0.65 -6.24
C ALA A 6 43.20 -0.25 -7.64
N PRO A 7 44.02 0.79 -7.76
CA PRO A 7 44.40 1.41 -9.05
C PRO A 7 45.18 0.49 -10.01
N ASN A 8 45.71 -0.62 -9.54
CA ASN A 8 46.50 -1.56 -10.36
C ASN A 8 45.76 -2.85 -10.75
N LEU A 9 44.46 -2.97 -10.45
CA LEU A 9 43.72 -4.19 -10.74
C LEU A 9 43.20 -4.14 -12.20
N ARG A 10 43.77 -4.96 -13.07
CA ARG A 10 43.29 -5.16 -14.43
C ARG A 10 42.37 -6.36 -14.44
N LEU A 11 41.10 -6.12 -14.68
CA LEU A 11 40.08 -7.15 -14.79
C LEU A 11 39.77 -7.45 -16.25
N THR A 12 39.83 -8.71 -16.63
CA THR A 12 39.42 -9.16 -17.96
C THR A 12 38.02 -9.72 -17.88
N VAL A 13 37.10 -9.21 -18.70
CA VAL A 13 35.72 -9.73 -18.78
C VAL A 13 35.75 -11.12 -19.43
N ILE A 14 35.36 -12.14 -18.69
CA ILE A 14 35.30 -13.54 -19.13
C ILE A 14 33.91 -14.03 -19.44
N GLY A 15 32.88 -13.29 -19.08
CA GLY A 15 31.50 -13.66 -19.33
C GLY A 15 30.53 -12.64 -18.77
N VAL A 16 29.27 -12.82 -19.13
CA VAL A 16 28.12 -12.04 -18.63
C VAL A 16 27.18 -13.01 -17.93
N ILE A 17 26.75 -12.68 -16.73
CA ILE A 17 25.78 -13.46 -15.96
C ILE A 17 24.42 -12.73 -15.95
N GLY A 18 23.35 -13.47 -15.72
CA GLY A 18 22.01 -12.88 -15.57
C GLY A 18 21.94 -11.97 -14.36
N ASP A 19 20.93 -11.10 -14.33
CA ASP A 19 20.70 -10.16 -13.25
C ASP A 19 20.56 -10.86 -11.90
N THR A 20 21.26 -10.35 -10.90
CA THR A 20 21.20 -10.84 -9.52
C THR A 20 20.70 -9.75 -8.58
N MET A 21 19.77 -10.11 -7.69
CA MET A 21 19.15 -9.16 -6.74
C MET A 21 19.97 -9.05 -5.45
N ASN A 22 21.10 -8.34 -5.48
CA ASN A 22 22.00 -8.21 -4.32
C ASN A 22 21.58 -7.10 -3.33
N ARG A 23 20.61 -6.26 -3.69
CA ARG A 23 20.15 -5.13 -2.85
C ARG A 23 18.79 -5.37 -2.21
N GLY A 24 18.35 -6.64 -2.15
CA GLY A 24 17.03 -7.04 -1.68
C GLY A 24 16.04 -7.23 -2.84
N LEU A 25 14.93 -7.86 -2.54
CA LEU A 25 13.91 -8.27 -3.52
C LEU A 25 13.15 -7.11 -4.18
N ALA A 26 13.33 -5.91 -3.68
CA ALA A 26 12.52 -4.76 -4.03
C ALA A 26 13.18 -3.73 -4.92
N LEU A 27 14.49 -3.77 -5.06
CA LEU A 27 15.22 -2.80 -5.87
C LEU A 27 15.58 -3.41 -7.21
N PRO A 28 15.47 -2.65 -8.31
CA PRO A 28 15.91 -3.14 -9.61
C PRO A 28 17.40 -3.48 -9.56
N PRO A 29 17.84 -4.53 -10.30
CA PRO A 29 19.24 -4.90 -10.37
C PRO A 29 20.04 -3.74 -10.95
N LEU A 30 21.16 -3.42 -10.32
CA LEU A 30 22.13 -2.46 -10.86
C LEU A 30 23.20 -3.21 -11.65
N PRO A 31 23.87 -2.54 -12.60
CA PRO A 31 25.05 -3.10 -13.25
C PRO A 31 26.09 -3.50 -12.21
N GLN A 32 26.44 -4.77 -12.19
CA GLN A 32 27.36 -5.34 -11.19
C GLN A 32 28.56 -5.96 -11.88
N LEU A 33 29.69 -5.93 -11.21
CA LEU A 33 30.88 -6.61 -11.62
C LEU A 33 31.14 -7.75 -10.62
N THR A 34 31.05 -8.99 -11.09
CA THR A 34 31.34 -10.18 -10.30
C THR A 34 32.75 -10.66 -10.64
N ALA A 35 33.64 -10.63 -9.67
CA ALA A 35 35.01 -11.07 -9.86
C ALA A 35 35.20 -12.48 -9.27
N LEU A 36 36.04 -13.29 -9.93
CA LEU A 36 36.41 -14.59 -9.39
C LEU A 36 37.26 -14.42 -8.14
N PHE A 37 36.88 -15.06 -7.06
CA PHE A 37 37.60 -15.00 -5.77
C PHE A 37 39.11 -15.34 -5.89
N ARG A 38 39.44 -16.27 -6.77
CA ARG A 38 40.86 -16.66 -7.00
C ARG A 38 41.69 -15.61 -7.73
N GLN A 39 41.05 -14.64 -8.40
CA GLN A 39 41.77 -13.60 -9.15
C GLN A 39 42.07 -12.37 -8.28
N ILE A 40 41.49 -12.29 -7.09
CA ILE A 40 41.65 -11.13 -6.21
C ILE A 40 41.95 -11.61 -4.78
N PRO A 41 43.10 -12.29 -4.54
CA PRO A 41 43.41 -12.84 -3.23
C PRO A 41 43.65 -11.77 -2.17
N ASP A 42 44.13 -10.58 -2.57
CA ASP A 42 44.50 -9.49 -1.66
C ASP A 42 43.36 -8.57 -1.24
N LEU A 43 42.16 -8.72 -1.84
CA LEU A 43 40.99 -8.01 -1.40
C LEU A 43 40.40 -8.74 -0.18
N ASN A 44 40.92 -8.38 0.99
CA ASN A 44 40.42 -8.85 2.29
C ASN A 44 39.04 -8.21 2.58
N TYR A 45 38.00 -8.65 1.86
CA TYR A 45 36.64 -8.34 2.22
C TYR A 45 36.31 -9.07 3.51
N GLY A 46 36.23 -8.33 4.61
CA GLY A 46 36.21 -8.82 6.00
C GLY A 46 35.10 -9.74 6.37
N PHE A 47 34.04 -9.89 5.55
CA PHE A 47 32.91 -10.77 5.86
C PHE A 47 32.63 -11.72 4.71
N LYS A 48 32.64 -13.01 5.00
CA LYS A 48 32.23 -14.08 4.08
C LYS A 48 31.00 -14.75 4.65
N ASN A 49 29.95 -14.81 3.85
CA ASN A 49 28.74 -15.49 4.24
C ASN A 49 28.78 -16.94 3.72
N LEU A 50 28.61 -17.89 4.64
CA LEU A 50 28.44 -19.30 4.29
C LEU A 50 26.95 -19.59 4.16
N MET A 51 26.50 -19.97 2.97
CA MET A 51 25.13 -20.42 2.74
C MET A 51 25.07 -21.93 2.74
N VAL A 52 24.22 -22.48 3.60
CA VAL A 52 24.02 -23.94 3.72
C VAL A 52 22.55 -24.26 3.42
N ARG A 53 22.34 -25.15 2.47
CA ARG A 53 21.01 -25.69 2.17
C ARG A 53 20.83 -27.04 2.87
N THR A 54 19.78 -27.20 3.64
CA THR A 54 19.46 -28.38 4.39
C THR A 54 18.00 -28.79 4.22
N ALA A 55 17.69 -30.06 4.44
CA ALA A 55 16.32 -30.57 4.54
C ALA A 55 15.80 -30.54 5.99
N LEU A 56 16.67 -30.28 6.97
CA LEU A 56 16.35 -30.17 8.39
C LEU A 56 16.14 -28.69 8.74
N ASP A 57 15.69 -28.44 9.97
CA ASP A 57 15.64 -27.07 10.50
C ASP A 57 17.04 -26.46 10.45
N PRO A 58 17.21 -25.34 9.71
CA PRO A 58 18.52 -24.71 9.50
C PRO A 58 19.24 -24.34 10.79
N LEU A 59 18.50 -23.92 11.82
CA LEU A 59 19.07 -23.46 13.09
C LEU A 59 19.67 -24.61 13.90
N GLN A 60 19.19 -25.85 13.72
CA GLN A 60 19.74 -27.02 14.39
C GLN A 60 21.13 -27.41 13.88
N LEU A 61 21.51 -26.98 12.68
CA LEU A 61 22.83 -27.24 12.13
C LEU A 61 23.90 -26.24 12.62
N ALA A 62 23.51 -25.11 13.16
CA ALA A 62 24.41 -24.07 13.59
C ALA A 62 25.51 -24.51 14.58
N PRO A 63 25.18 -25.33 15.63
CA PRO A 63 26.20 -25.85 16.56
C PRO A 63 27.23 -26.74 15.89
N SER A 64 26.80 -27.62 14.98
CA SER A 64 27.67 -28.55 14.26
C SER A 64 28.61 -27.80 13.31
N ILE A 65 28.11 -26.81 12.59
CA ILE A 65 28.92 -25.95 11.71
C ILE A 65 29.93 -25.14 12.53
N ARG A 66 29.52 -24.57 13.67
CA ARG A 66 30.42 -23.86 14.58
C ARG A 66 31.54 -24.74 15.06
N GLN A 67 31.24 -25.99 15.47
CA GLN A 67 32.26 -26.94 15.92
C GLN A 67 33.26 -27.26 14.82
N GLN A 68 32.82 -27.49 13.59
CA GLN A 68 33.72 -27.73 12.45
C GLN A 68 34.58 -26.52 12.09
N LEU A 69 34.03 -25.31 12.16
CA LEU A 69 34.79 -24.09 11.93
C LEU A 69 35.86 -23.86 13.00
N HIS A 70 35.53 -24.11 14.28
CA HIS A 70 36.52 -24.02 15.38
C HIS A 70 37.66 -25.04 15.27
N LEU A 71 37.41 -26.20 14.67
CA LEU A 71 38.47 -27.20 14.39
C LEU A 71 39.42 -26.75 13.28
N LEU A 72 38.95 -25.87 12.35
CA LEU A 72 39.75 -25.32 11.27
C LEU A 72 40.59 -24.11 11.75
N ASP A 73 39.94 -23.24 12.50
CA ASP A 73 40.61 -22.07 13.09
C ASP A 73 39.77 -21.58 14.29
N ALA A 74 40.39 -21.68 15.49
CA ALA A 74 39.75 -21.28 16.74
C ALA A 74 39.50 -19.76 16.87
N ASN A 75 40.18 -18.95 16.07
CA ASN A 75 40.05 -17.48 16.08
C ASN A 75 39.03 -16.97 15.04
N LEU A 76 38.41 -17.84 14.26
CA LEU A 76 37.44 -17.43 13.27
C LEU A 76 36.15 -16.90 13.95
N PRO A 77 35.82 -15.62 13.80
CA PRO A 77 34.60 -15.09 14.40
C PRO A 77 33.40 -15.72 13.72
N PHE A 78 32.64 -16.49 14.47
CA PHE A 78 31.36 -17.03 14.03
C PHE A 78 30.27 -16.01 14.38
N ALA A 79 29.87 -15.25 13.37
CA ALA A 79 28.88 -14.22 13.53
C ALA A 79 27.44 -14.79 13.57
N GLU A 80 26.50 -14.01 13.22
CA GLU A 80 25.06 -14.27 13.27
C GLU A 80 24.67 -15.43 12.35
N VAL A 81 23.85 -16.35 12.88
CA VAL A 81 23.22 -17.43 12.12
C VAL A 81 21.76 -17.04 11.93
N SER A 82 21.36 -16.83 10.70
CA SER A 82 20.00 -16.48 10.35
C SER A 82 19.44 -17.46 9.34
N SER A 83 18.19 -17.84 9.44
CA SER A 83 17.52 -18.55 8.37
C SER A 83 17.23 -17.60 7.19
N MET A 84 17.12 -18.14 5.98
CA MET A 84 16.74 -17.33 4.83
C MET A 84 15.34 -16.72 5.03
N ASP A 85 14.45 -17.44 5.71
CA ASP A 85 13.10 -16.95 6.04
C ASP A 85 13.15 -15.74 6.98
N ASP A 86 14.05 -15.74 7.98
CA ASP A 86 14.23 -14.61 8.89
C ASP A 86 14.75 -13.37 8.15
N ILE A 87 15.73 -13.58 7.26
CA ILE A 87 16.27 -12.49 6.42
C ILE A 87 15.18 -11.91 5.52
N MET A 88 14.38 -12.77 4.91
CA MET A 88 13.24 -12.33 4.07
C MET A 88 12.18 -11.62 4.90
N GLN A 89 11.86 -12.10 6.09
CA GLN A 89 10.92 -11.46 7.00
C GLN A 89 11.43 -10.10 7.49
N GLN A 90 12.70 -9.97 7.85
CA GLN A 90 13.31 -8.69 8.22
C GLN A 90 13.21 -7.67 7.10
N GLN A 91 13.56 -8.05 5.87
CA GLN A 91 13.45 -7.16 4.72
C GLN A 91 12.01 -6.75 4.39
N THR A 92 11.03 -7.55 4.82
CA THR A 92 9.61 -7.32 4.55
C THR A 92 8.90 -6.61 5.72
N SER A 93 9.46 -6.66 6.93
CA SER A 93 8.81 -6.12 8.14
C SER A 93 8.60 -4.61 8.08
N ASP A 94 9.59 -3.83 7.67
CA ASP A 94 9.49 -2.37 7.56
C ASP A 94 8.35 -1.95 6.62
N ARG A 95 8.12 -2.76 5.59
CA ARG A 95 7.00 -2.53 4.65
C ARG A 95 5.65 -2.85 5.25
N ARG A 96 5.56 -3.89 6.06
CA ARG A 96 4.30 -4.25 6.75
C ARG A 96 3.84 -3.12 7.66
N TYR A 97 4.76 -2.50 8.40
CA TYR A 97 4.44 -1.34 9.26
C TYR A 97 4.00 -0.14 8.43
N THR A 98 4.72 0.21 7.38
CA THR A 98 4.35 1.31 6.47
C THR A 98 2.98 1.06 5.82
N THR A 99 2.74 -0.15 5.33
CA THR A 99 1.45 -0.53 4.73
C THR A 99 0.33 -0.46 5.77
N ALA A 100 0.55 -0.96 6.99
CA ALA A 100 -0.46 -0.90 8.06
C ALA A 100 -0.82 0.55 8.43
N LEU A 101 0.17 1.44 8.51
CA LEU A 101 -0.06 2.86 8.74
C LEU A 101 -0.85 3.50 7.59
N LEU A 102 -0.50 3.20 6.33
CA LEU A 102 -1.23 3.70 5.17
C LEU A 102 -2.68 3.24 5.17
N ILE A 103 -2.94 1.96 5.48
CA ILE A 103 -4.30 1.42 5.62
C ILE A 103 -5.06 2.16 6.73
N LEU A 104 -4.43 2.37 7.89
CA LEU A 104 -5.03 3.09 9.00
C LEU A 104 -5.44 4.51 8.58
N PHE A 105 -4.55 5.25 7.95
CA PHE A 105 -4.84 6.59 7.41
C PHE A 105 -5.96 6.55 6.36
N ALA A 106 -5.97 5.56 5.48
CA ALA A 106 -7.02 5.40 4.48
C ALA A 106 -8.40 5.17 5.12
N VAL A 107 -8.46 4.33 6.16
CA VAL A 107 -9.71 4.08 6.93
C VAL A 107 -10.19 5.35 7.63
N PHE A 108 -9.31 6.08 8.29
CA PHE A 108 -9.67 7.36 8.90
C PHE A 108 -10.12 8.40 7.87
N GLY A 109 -9.40 8.53 6.75
CA GLY A 109 -9.78 9.43 5.66
C GLY A 109 -11.14 9.08 5.08
N LEU A 110 -11.42 7.79 4.88
CA LEU A 110 -12.71 7.30 4.41
C LEU A 110 -13.85 7.59 5.42
N GLY A 111 -13.57 7.43 6.72
CA GLY A 111 -14.50 7.78 7.80
C GLY A 111 -14.86 9.28 7.79
N LEU A 112 -13.85 10.15 7.69
CA LEU A 112 -14.05 11.59 7.60
C LEU A 112 -14.83 11.99 6.33
N ALA A 113 -14.50 11.39 5.20
CA ALA A 113 -15.24 11.61 3.95
C ALA A 113 -16.71 11.20 4.07
N ALA A 114 -17.00 10.04 4.69
CA ALA A 114 -18.35 9.58 4.95
C ALA A 114 -19.13 10.54 5.87
N MET A 115 -18.49 11.04 6.93
CA MET A 115 -19.07 12.06 7.82
C MET A 115 -19.37 13.37 7.06
N GLY A 116 -18.46 13.80 6.18
CA GLY A 116 -18.66 14.99 5.35
C GLY A 116 -19.84 14.84 4.41
N VAL A 117 -19.93 13.72 3.68
CA VAL A 117 -21.09 13.43 2.79
C VAL A 117 -22.38 13.36 3.60
N TYR A 118 -22.38 12.63 4.73
CA TYR A 118 -23.53 12.56 5.61
C TYR A 118 -24.00 13.93 6.08
N GLY A 119 -23.09 14.79 6.53
CA GLY A 119 -23.41 16.14 7.01
C GLY A 119 -24.03 17.01 5.93
N VAL A 120 -23.42 17.05 4.73
CA VAL A 120 -23.96 17.85 3.61
C VAL A 120 -25.31 17.33 3.15
N VAL A 121 -25.48 16.01 2.97
CA VAL A 121 -26.77 15.43 2.55
C VAL A 121 -27.84 15.66 3.61
N SER A 122 -27.51 15.51 4.91
CA SER A 122 -28.44 15.79 6.01
C SER A 122 -28.89 17.25 6.02
N TYR A 123 -27.97 18.17 5.83
CA TYR A 123 -28.26 19.60 5.77
C TYR A 123 -29.22 19.93 4.62
N VAL A 124 -28.95 19.39 3.43
CA VAL A 124 -29.82 19.58 2.26
C VAL A 124 -31.22 18.99 2.49
N VAL A 125 -31.30 17.81 3.13
CA VAL A 125 -32.60 17.20 3.49
C VAL A 125 -33.36 18.10 4.45
N ILE A 126 -32.72 18.65 5.48
CA ILE A 126 -33.34 19.57 6.44
C ILE A 126 -33.86 20.83 5.73
N GLN A 127 -33.07 21.47 4.88
CA GLN A 127 -33.49 22.65 4.15
C GLN A 127 -34.67 22.42 3.22
N ARG A 128 -34.83 21.21 2.69
CA ARG A 128 -35.90 20.85 1.75
C ARG A 128 -37.03 20.07 2.40
N THR A 129 -37.09 20.05 3.74
CA THR A 129 -38.09 19.24 4.45
C THR A 129 -39.51 19.63 4.10
N SER A 130 -39.81 20.95 3.97
CA SER A 130 -41.16 21.43 3.58
C SER A 130 -41.48 21.03 2.12
N GLU A 131 -40.54 21.17 1.20
CA GLU A 131 -40.71 20.75 -0.21
C GLU A 131 -40.96 19.23 -0.31
N ILE A 132 -40.21 18.43 0.44
CA ILE A 132 -40.34 16.98 0.49
C ILE A 132 -41.73 16.61 1.11
N GLY A 133 -42.12 17.28 2.20
CA GLY A 133 -43.40 17.10 2.84
C GLY A 133 -44.57 17.41 1.91
N LEU A 134 -44.52 18.53 1.18
CA LEU A 134 -45.54 18.89 0.20
C LEU A 134 -45.66 17.85 -0.93
N ARG A 135 -44.53 17.39 -1.46
CA ARG A 135 -44.53 16.36 -2.51
C ARG A 135 -45.14 15.03 -1.99
N MET A 136 -44.86 14.65 -0.74
CA MET A 136 -45.42 13.46 -0.13
C MET A 136 -46.93 13.61 0.11
N ALA A 137 -47.41 14.79 0.52
CA ALA A 137 -48.81 15.11 0.67
C ALA A 137 -49.56 15.02 -0.67
N LEU A 138 -48.91 15.39 -1.79
CA LEU A 138 -49.40 15.26 -3.15
C LEU A 138 -49.28 13.85 -3.75
N GLY A 139 -48.88 12.84 -2.94
CA GLY A 139 -48.83 11.45 -3.36
C GLY A 139 -47.48 10.97 -3.94
N ALA A 140 -46.39 11.72 -3.78
CA ALA A 140 -45.08 11.27 -4.23
C ALA A 140 -44.64 9.99 -3.51
N GLN A 141 -44.16 9.01 -4.27
CA GLN A 141 -43.64 7.76 -3.73
C GLN A 141 -42.36 7.98 -2.94
N ARG A 142 -42.23 7.33 -1.79
CA ARG A 142 -41.01 7.36 -0.95
C ARG A 142 -39.74 6.99 -1.71
N ARG A 143 -39.85 6.07 -2.68
CA ARG A 143 -38.71 5.68 -3.55
C ARG A 143 -38.21 6.83 -4.41
N GLY A 144 -39.11 7.69 -4.91
CA GLY A 144 -38.74 8.88 -5.70
C GLY A 144 -37.92 9.89 -4.87
N ILE A 145 -38.34 10.13 -3.62
CA ILE A 145 -37.65 11.02 -2.69
C ILE A 145 -36.26 10.45 -2.32
N LEU A 146 -36.22 9.15 -2.00
CA LEU A 146 -34.98 8.46 -1.69
C LEU A 146 -33.97 8.58 -2.86
N TRP A 147 -34.45 8.36 -4.09
CA TRP A 147 -33.62 8.50 -5.28
C TRP A 147 -33.14 9.93 -5.50
N LEU A 148 -33.98 10.92 -5.25
CA LEU A 148 -33.62 12.36 -5.37
C LEU A 148 -32.44 12.70 -4.44
N VAL A 149 -32.50 12.26 -3.18
CA VAL A 149 -31.45 12.51 -2.18
C VAL A 149 -30.17 11.74 -2.52
N LEU A 150 -30.31 10.46 -2.91
CA LEU A 150 -29.17 9.63 -3.31
C LEU A 150 -28.46 10.18 -4.55
N LYS A 151 -29.19 10.66 -5.56
CA LYS A 151 -28.62 11.26 -6.76
C LYS A 151 -27.76 12.48 -6.43
N GLN A 152 -28.16 13.26 -5.44
CA GLN A 152 -27.37 14.42 -5.01
C GLN A 152 -26.08 14.00 -4.31
N GLY A 153 -26.14 13.04 -3.37
CA GLY A 153 -24.95 12.46 -2.73
C GLY A 153 -24.02 11.80 -3.74
N LEU A 154 -24.56 11.06 -4.70
CA LEU A 154 -23.82 10.43 -5.78
C LEU A 154 -23.11 11.46 -6.67
N GLY A 155 -23.77 12.56 -7.01
CA GLY A 155 -23.17 13.63 -7.81
C GLY A 155 -21.92 14.22 -7.13
N MET A 156 -22.02 14.53 -5.83
CA MET A 156 -20.88 15.00 -5.03
C MET A 156 -19.76 13.96 -4.95
N ALA A 157 -20.13 12.69 -4.76
CA ALA A 157 -19.18 11.59 -4.70
C ALA A 157 -18.40 11.40 -6.01
N VAL A 158 -19.09 11.47 -7.15
CA VAL A 158 -18.46 11.34 -8.47
C VAL A 158 -17.48 12.48 -8.72
N VAL A 159 -17.89 13.73 -8.46
CA VAL A 159 -17.00 14.89 -8.62
C VAL A 159 -15.80 14.78 -7.69
N GLY A 160 -16.02 14.50 -6.41
CA GLY A 160 -14.94 14.34 -5.43
C GLY A 160 -13.98 13.18 -5.80
N THR A 161 -14.51 12.05 -6.26
CA THR A 161 -13.70 10.92 -6.72
C THR A 161 -12.90 11.27 -7.96
N ALA A 162 -13.48 11.99 -8.93
CA ALA A 162 -12.77 12.42 -10.14
C ALA A 162 -11.60 13.36 -9.80
N VAL A 163 -11.83 14.36 -8.93
CA VAL A 163 -10.77 15.26 -8.46
C VAL A 163 -9.72 14.49 -7.66
N GLY A 164 -10.12 13.59 -6.78
CA GLY A 164 -9.21 12.75 -5.99
C GLY A 164 -8.33 11.85 -6.87
N LEU A 165 -8.91 11.20 -7.88
CA LEU A 165 -8.16 10.37 -8.83
C LEU A 165 -7.21 11.20 -9.70
N ALA A 166 -7.63 12.39 -10.13
CA ALA A 166 -6.77 13.30 -10.87
C ALA A 166 -5.56 13.74 -10.02
N SER A 167 -5.80 14.10 -8.76
CA SER A 167 -4.75 14.44 -7.80
C SER A 167 -3.80 13.27 -7.55
N ALA A 168 -4.34 12.07 -7.33
CA ALA A 168 -3.54 10.85 -7.15
C ALA A 168 -2.69 10.54 -8.39
N TRP A 169 -3.23 10.76 -9.59
CA TRP A 169 -2.49 10.59 -10.84
C TRP A 169 -1.32 11.56 -10.97
N ILE A 170 -1.49 12.81 -10.54
CA ILE A 170 -0.42 13.81 -10.54
C ILE A 170 0.67 13.44 -9.53
N LEU A 171 0.27 13.04 -8.31
CA LEU A 171 1.18 12.69 -7.21
C LEU A 171 1.81 11.30 -7.34
N ARG A 172 1.39 10.49 -8.32
CA ARG A 172 1.84 9.09 -8.48
C ARG A 172 3.36 8.91 -8.49
N ARG A 173 4.10 9.87 -9.06
CA ARG A 173 5.57 9.82 -9.13
C ARG A 173 6.21 9.90 -7.75
N THR A 174 5.70 10.78 -6.89
CA THR A 174 6.21 10.95 -5.52
C THR A 174 5.86 9.74 -4.66
N VAL A 175 4.68 9.15 -4.88
CA VAL A 175 4.22 7.97 -4.13
C VAL A 175 4.86 6.67 -4.65
N ALA A 176 5.32 6.64 -5.90
CA ALA A 176 5.97 5.47 -6.50
C ALA A 176 7.22 5.01 -5.74
N GLU A 177 7.92 5.93 -5.07
CA GLU A 177 9.07 5.60 -4.23
C GLU A 177 8.69 4.89 -2.92
N LEU A 178 7.45 5.05 -2.47
CA LEU A 178 6.92 4.46 -1.24
C LEU A 178 6.20 3.13 -1.46
N VAL A 179 5.69 2.90 -2.69
CA VAL A 179 4.90 1.71 -3.03
C VAL A 179 5.65 0.86 -4.05
N PHE A 180 6.16 -0.28 -3.60
CA PHE A 180 6.90 -1.22 -4.44
C PHE A 180 6.02 -2.38 -4.93
N GLY A 181 6.29 -2.85 -6.14
CA GLY A 181 5.72 -4.09 -6.68
C GLY A 181 4.39 -3.94 -7.42
N ILE A 182 3.78 -2.76 -7.42
CA ILE A 182 2.61 -2.44 -8.25
C ILE A 182 2.99 -1.29 -9.17
N SER A 183 2.63 -1.38 -10.44
CA SER A 183 2.78 -0.26 -11.35
C SER A 183 2.00 0.94 -10.79
N PRO A 184 2.64 2.11 -10.56
CA PRO A 184 1.96 3.28 -9.99
C PRO A 184 0.83 3.83 -10.87
N ALA A 185 0.56 3.21 -12.00
CA ALA A 185 -0.48 3.57 -12.97
C ALA A 185 -1.38 2.38 -13.32
N ASP A 186 -1.54 1.40 -12.41
CA ASP A 186 -2.44 0.26 -12.65
C ASP A 186 -3.91 0.72 -12.69
N PRO A 187 -4.60 0.63 -13.87
CA PRO A 187 -5.98 1.06 -14.00
C PRO A 187 -6.95 0.29 -13.11
N ALA A 188 -6.64 -0.98 -12.81
CA ALA A 188 -7.49 -1.81 -11.96
C ALA A 188 -7.51 -1.28 -10.52
N THR A 189 -6.36 -0.85 -10.00
CA THR A 189 -6.24 -0.24 -8.66
C THR A 189 -7.02 1.07 -8.58
N PHE A 190 -6.89 1.95 -9.59
CA PHE A 190 -7.66 3.20 -9.65
C PHE A 190 -9.16 2.94 -9.77
N GLY A 191 -9.58 1.96 -10.57
CA GLY A 191 -10.97 1.55 -10.71
C GLY A 191 -11.54 0.99 -9.40
N ALA A 192 -10.80 0.14 -8.70
CA ALA A 192 -11.20 -0.40 -7.40
C ALA A 192 -11.34 0.70 -6.35
N ALA A 193 -10.39 1.64 -6.28
CA ALA A 193 -10.46 2.79 -5.39
C ALA A 193 -11.69 3.65 -5.66
N ALA A 194 -11.98 3.97 -6.92
CA ALA A 194 -13.18 4.71 -7.31
C ALA A 194 -14.45 3.99 -6.89
N PHE A 195 -14.54 2.68 -7.12
CA PHE A 195 -15.68 1.86 -6.73
C PHE A 195 -15.91 1.86 -5.22
N VAL A 196 -14.85 1.71 -4.43
CA VAL A 196 -14.92 1.75 -2.96
C VAL A 196 -15.38 3.12 -2.48
N LEU A 197 -14.80 4.22 -2.99
CA LEU A 197 -15.16 5.58 -2.60
C LEU A 197 -16.63 5.91 -2.91
N ILE A 198 -17.08 5.59 -4.12
CA ILE A 198 -18.49 5.81 -4.52
C ILE A 198 -19.42 4.93 -3.69
N GLY A 199 -19.07 3.66 -3.46
CA GLY A 199 -19.82 2.75 -2.63
C GLY A 199 -20.02 3.28 -1.19
N PHE A 200 -18.96 3.77 -0.58
CA PHE A 200 -19.02 4.40 0.74
C PHE A 200 -19.86 5.68 0.76
N ALA A 201 -19.74 6.52 -0.26
CA ALA A 201 -20.54 7.75 -0.35
C ALA A 201 -22.05 7.43 -0.49
N VAL A 202 -22.39 6.43 -1.28
CA VAL A 202 -23.77 5.93 -1.38
C VAL A 202 -24.25 5.41 -0.03
N PHE A 203 -23.44 4.61 0.64
CA PHE A 203 -23.77 4.08 1.97
C PHE A 203 -23.96 5.21 3.00
N ALA A 204 -23.07 6.21 3.04
CA ALA A 204 -23.18 7.37 3.92
C ALA A 204 -24.44 8.21 3.64
N SER A 205 -24.87 8.28 2.37
CA SER A 205 -26.07 9.00 1.96
C SER A 205 -27.38 8.25 2.27
N LEU A 206 -27.34 6.94 2.49
CA LEU A 206 -28.53 6.14 2.74
C LEU A 206 -29.24 6.51 4.05
N LEU A 207 -28.48 6.81 5.11
CA LEU A 207 -29.05 7.15 6.42
C LEU A 207 -29.89 8.43 6.37
N PRO A 208 -29.37 9.58 5.87
CA PRO A 208 -30.15 10.79 5.73
C PRO A 208 -31.28 10.65 4.70
N ALA A 209 -31.05 9.91 3.61
CA ALA A 209 -32.10 9.65 2.62
C ALA A 209 -33.29 8.85 3.21
N ARG A 210 -33.03 7.85 4.05
CA ARG A 210 -34.06 7.12 4.76
C ARG A 210 -34.81 8.00 5.79
N ARG A 211 -34.11 8.93 6.44
CA ARG A 211 -34.74 9.89 7.35
C ARG A 211 -35.69 10.83 6.60
N ALA A 212 -35.26 11.32 5.43
CA ALA A 212 -36.09 12.16 4.56
C ALA A 212 -37.43 11.49 4.18
N THR A 213 -37.46 10.17 3.97
CA THR A 213 -38.71 9.44 3.61
C THR A 213 -39.62 9.16 4.80
N LYS A 214 -39.19 9.44 6.03
CA LYS A 214 -39.99 9.26 7.26
C LYS A 214 -40.58 10.58 7.80
N VAL A 215 -40.36 11.69 7.12
CA VAL A 215 -40.95 12.98 7.52
C VAL A 215 -42.45 12.89 7.44
N ASP A 216 -43.12 13.26 8.54
CA ASP A 216 -44.59 13.34 8.58
C ASP A 216 -45.05 14.62 7.83
N PRO A 217 -45.85 14.49 6.77
CA PRO A 217 -46.33 15.66 6.00
C PRO A 217 -47.03 16.71 6.85
N ILE A 218 -47.76 16.27 7.91
CA ILE A 218 -48.51 17.17 8.80
C ILE A 218 -47.57 18.02 9.64
N VAL A 219 -46.46 17.42 10.11
CA VAL A 219 -45.43 18.13 10.91
C VAL A 219 -44.62 19.09 10.04
N ALA A 220 -44.30 18.68 8.79
CA ALA A 220 -43.54 19.51 7.85
C ALA A 220 -44.28 20.80 7.45
N LEU A 221 -45.61 20.80 7.45
CA LEU A 221 -46.43 21.97 7.10
C LEU A 221 -46.75 22.87 8.34
N ARG A 222 -46.50 22.41 9.55
CA ARG A 222 -46.77 23.17 10.79
C ARG A 222 -45.60 24.04 11.26
N TYR A 223 -44.45 23.91 10.66
CA TYR A 223 -43.23 24.65 11.01
C TYR A 223 -42.96 25.87 10.11
N GLU A 224 -44.02 26.51 9.62
CA GLU A 224 -43.99 27.90 9.13
C GLU A 224 -44.53 28.81 10.30
#